data_ad9a6cc8af17def9ebf84fb03b1bc8ac
#
_entry.id   ad9a6cc8af17def9ebf84fb03b1bc8ac
#
_cell.length_a   1.000
_cell.length_b   1.000
_cell.length_c   1.000
_cell.angle_alpha   90.00
_cell.angle_beta   90.00
_cell.angle_gamma   90.00
#
_symmetry.space_group_name_H-M   'P 1'
#
loop_
_entity.id
_entity.type
_entity.pdbx_description
1 polymer ?
#
loop_
_entity_poly.entity_id
_entity_poly.type
_entity_poly.pdbx_seq_one_letter_code
_entity_poly.pdbx_strand_id
1 'polypeptide(L)'
;MKLLITYCLVFLSAIAFAQKTMTPEDYIAAYKDDAIKEMYLHKVPACITLAQGMLESGNGNSLLCRSANNHFGIKCHKEWSGETFYMNDDEDNECFRKYDNVLDSYSDHSLFLFSRSRYAELFQLPINDYKGWCYGLKKAGYATDPRYPERLIELIERYKLQDLNTIESTPKQNFPSNDIIKSEMAIREVYRFNHIRFVIAKENDSFYKIAHDFNLELDQLLEYNDLEKTDKLQYGQKIYIEKKRRKALEPYHVVQKNETLKSISQLHGIRLSMLCKKNKLKPGDKLKVGDVLYLRQKKNLPS
;
A
#
# COMPACT_ATOMS: atom_id res chain seq x y z
N MET A 1 -30.34 47.58 -54.37
CA MET A 1 -29.93 47.57 -52.97
C MET A 1 -29.51 46.14 -52.66
N LYS A 2 -28.18 45.85 -52.75
CA LYS A 2 -27.62 44.48 -52.55
C LYS A 2 -27.10 44.41 -51.09
N LEU A 3 -27.71 43.52 -50.31
CA LEU A 3 -27.24 43.22 -48.94
C LEU A 3 -26.02 42.33 -48.99
N LEU A 4 -24.87 42.82 -48.56
CA LEU A 4 -23.67 42.02 -48.32
C LEU A 4 -23.81 41.39 -46.92
N ILE A 5 -23.92 40.05 -46.86
CA ILE A 5 -23.85 39.28 -45.63
C ILE A 5 -22.39 38.90 -45.42
N THR A 6 -21.73 39.55 -44.47
CA THR A 6 -20.35 39.21 -44.06
C THR A 6 -20.41 38.05 -43.05
N TYR A 7 -19.95 36.87 -43.48
CA TYR A 7 -19.74 35.71 -42.59
C TYR A 7 -18.47 35.94 -41.77
N CYS A 8 -18.62 36.17 -40.47
CA CYS A 8 -17.52 36.16 -39.51
C CYS A 8 -17.25 34.70 -39.11
N LEU A 9 -16.21 34.10 -39.70
CA LEU A 9 -15.69 32.80 -39.25
C LEU A 9 -14.91 32.99 -37.98
N VAL A 10 -15.52 32.60 -36.83
CA VAL A 10 -14.85 32.51 -35.57
C VAL A 10 -14.07 31.20 -35.53
N PHE A 11 -12.74 31.28 -35.71
CA PHE A 11 -11.84 30.18 -35.45
C PHE A 11 -11.75 29.94 -33.95
N LEU A 12 -12.48 28.96 -33.42
CA LEU A 12 -12.22 28.39 -32.10
C LEU A 12 -10.95 27.54 -32.17
N SER A 13 -9.81 28.11 -31.81
CA SER A 13 -8.59 27.33 -31.56
C SER A 13 -8.78 26.53 -30.28
N ALA A 14 -9.09 25.25 -30.43
CA ALA A 14 -9.02 24.30 -29.32
C ALA A 14 -7.56 24.18 -28.87
N ILE A 15 -7.21 24.85 -27.79
CA ILE A 15 -5.93 24.62 -27.11
C ILE A 15 -6.02 23.23 -26.50
N ALA A 16 -5.51 22.23 -27.20
CA ALA A 16 -5.28 20.91 -26.63
C ALA A 16 -4.19 21.06 -25.57
N PHE A 17 -4.57 21.08 -24.31
CA PHE A 17 -3.62 20.90 -23.21
C PHE A 17 -3.05 19.49 -23.37
N ALA A 18 -1.87 19.37 -23.98
CA ALA A 18 -1.11 18.14 -23.95
C ALA A 18 -0.82 17.82 -22.45
N GLN A 19 -1.46 16.80 -21.92
CA GLN A 19 -1.23 16.34 -20.56
C GLN A 19 0.23 15.92 -20.46
N LYS A 20 1.01 16.64 -19.62
CA LYS A 20 2.44 16.37 -19.43
C LYS A 20 2.62 14.91 -19.00
N THR A 21 3.34 14.13 -19.78
CA THR A 21 3.71 12.75 -19.44
C THR A 21 4.68 12.76 -18.27
N MET A 22 4.45 11.94 -17.26
CA MET A 22 5.32 11.78 -16.11
C MET A 22 6.60 11.05 -16.53
N THR A 23 7.76 11.60 -16.22
CA THR A 23 9.06 10.94 -16.44
C THR A 23 9.31 9.88 -15.37
N PRO A 24 10.26 8.95 -15.56
CA PRO A 24 10.67 8.03 -14.50
C PRO A 24 11.09 8.75 -13.21
N GLU A 25 11.83 9.85 -13.34
CA GLU A 25 12.29 10.65 -12.20
C GLU A 25 11.13 11.34 -11.48
N ASP A 26 10.14 11.87 -12.22
CA ASP A 26 8.92 12.44 -11.64
C ASP A 26 8.14 11.38 -10.87
N TYR A 27 8.03 10.16 -11.42
CA TYR A 27 7.37 9.02 -10.77
C TYR A 27 8.07 8.62 -9.47
N ILE A 28 9.40 8.49 -9.50
CA ILE A 28 10.21 8.18 -8.32
C ILE A 28 10.04 9.26 -7.26
N ALA A 29 10.13 10.53 -7.64
CA ALA A 29 9.98 11.65 -6.70
C ALA A 29 8.60 11.65 -6.05
N ALA A 30 7.54 11.31 -6.80
CA ALA A 30 6.17 11.29 -6.31
C ALA A 30 5.87 10.12 -5.35
N TYR A 31 6.45 8.92 -5.59
CA TYR A 31 5.96 7.68 -4.95
C TYR A 31 7.02 6.91 -4.15
N LYS A 32 8.28 7.37 -4.11
CA LYS A 32 9.33 6.70 -3.31
C LYS A 32 8.98 6.58 -1.83
N ASP A 33 8.36 7.63 -1.26
CA ASP A 33 8.00 7.64 0.15
C ASP A 33 6.86 6.65 0.45
N ASP A 34 5.92 6.47 -0.49
CA ASP A 34 4.86 5.47 -0.39
C ASP A 34 5.45 4.05 -0.46
N ALA A 35 6.40 3.79 -1.37
CA ALA A 35 7.10 2.52 -1.44
C ALA A 35 7.89 2.20 -0.16
N ILE A 36 8.56 3.19 0.41
CA ILE A 36 9.27 3.07 1.69
C ILE A 36 8.30 2.76 2.83
N LYS A 37 7.17 3.44 2.90
CA LYS A 37 6.11 3.17 3.90
C LYS A 37 5.61 1.73 3.81
N GLU A 38 5.35 1.24 2.60
CA GLU A 38 4.91 -0.12 2.37
C GLU A 38 5.97 -1.16 2.77
N MET A 39 7.25 -0.87 2.56
CA MET A 39 8.34 -1.71 3.04
C MET A 39 8.32 -1.87 4.56
N TYR A 40 8.08 -0.80 5.32
CA TYR A 40 7.96 -0.90 6.79
C TYR A 40 6.70 -1.66 7.21
N LEU A 41 5.59 -1.47 6.51
CA LEU A 41 4.29 -2.05 6.87
C LEU A 41 4.17 -3.52 6.48
N HIS A 42 4.64 -3.89 5.31
CA HIS A 42 4.37 -5.19 4.68
C HIS A 42 5.64 -5.96 4.32
N LYS A 43 6.84 -5.40 4.60
CA LYS A 43 8.13 -6.06 4.36
C LYS A 43 8.43 -6.37 2.89
N VAL A 44 7.76 -5.69 1.96
CA VAL A 44 8.14 -5.71 0.54
C VAL A 44 9.22 -4.66 0.33
N PRO A 45 10.39 -4.98 -0.26
CA PRO A 45 11.43 -3.98 -0.48
C PRO A 45 10.93 -2.75 -1.25
N ALA A 46 11.27 -1.55 -0.79
CA ALA A 46 10.80 -0.30 -1.41
C ALA A 46 11.19 -0.22 -2.90
N CYS A 47 12.41 -0.66 -3.22
CA CYS A 47 12.89 -0.70 -4.61
C CYS A 47 12.05 -1.66 -5.49
N ILE A 48 11.57 -2.76 -4.96
CA ILE A 48 10.70 -3.71 -5.68
C ILE A 48 9.34 -3.07 -5.94
N THR A 49 8.69 -2.55 -4.89
CA THR A 49 7.38 -1.89 -5.04
C THR A 49 7.44 -0.75 -6.06
N LEU A 50 8.47 0.11 -5.96
CA LEU A 50 8.61 1.25 -6.85
C LEU A 50 8.92 0.84 -8.30
N ALA A 51 9.83 -0.13 -8.52
CA ALA A 51 10.15 -0.63 -9.85
C ALA A 51 8.96 -1.32 -10.51
N GLN A 52 8.17 -2.09 -9.76
CA GLN A 52 6.92 -2.68 -10.25
C GLN A 52 5.91 -1.58 -10.64
N GLY A 53 5.69 -0.60 -9.77
CA GLY A 53 4.81 0.52 -10.08
C GLY A 53 5.23 1.28 -11.35
N MET A 54 6.53 1.55 -11.54
CA MET A 54 7.07 2.15 -12.77
C MET A 54 6.79 1.30 -14.00
N LEU A 55 7.04 0.00 -13.90
CA LEU A 55 6.91 -0.94 -15.02
C LEU A 55 5.46 -1.15 -15.43
N GLU A 56 4.58 -1.46 -14.47
CA GLU A 56 3.17 -1.80 -14.70
C GLU A 56 2.33 -0.57 -15.12
N SER A 57 2.65 0.61 -14.60
CA SER A 57 1.90 1.84 -14.91
C SER A 57 2.47 2.66 -16.07
N GLY A 58 3.62 2.26 -16.63
CA GLY A 58 4.35 3.10 -17.58
C GLY A 58 4.73 4.44 -16.96
N ASN A 59 5.31 4.43 -15.76
CA ASN A 59 5.61 5.61 -14.94
C ASN A 59 4.35 6.47 -14.66
N GLY A 60 3.23 5.86 -14.31
CA GLY A 60 1.98 6.56 -14.00
C GLY A 60 1.21 7.06 -15.23
N ASN A 61 1.65 6.73 -16.43
CA ASN A 61 1.05 7.23 -17.67
C ASN A 61 -0.03 6.32 -18.26
N SER A 62 -0.20 5.09 -17.77
CA SER A 62 -1.22 4.18 -18.28
C SER A 62 -2.64 4.70 -18.04
N LEU A 63 -3.59 4.29 -18.87
CA LEU A 63 -5.00 4.63 -18.70
C LEU A 63 -5.52 4.15 -17.34
N LEU A 64 -5.17 2.92 -16.95
CA LEU A 64 -5.60 2.32 -15.69
C LEU A 64 -5.10 3.13 -14.49
N CYS A 65 -3.84 3.57 -14.53
CA CYS A 65 -3.28 4.41 -13.48
C CYS A 65 -4.03 5.73 -13.35
N ARG A 66 -4.27 6.43 -14.46
CA ARG A 66 -4.92 7.76 -14.47
C ARG A 66 -6.40 7.72 -14.12
N SER A 67 -7.11 6.65 -14.50
CA SER A 67 -8.56 6.55 -14.34
C SER A 67 -8.98 5.81 -13.07
N ALA A 68 -8.12 4.94 -12.56
CA ALA A 68 -8.44 4.06 -11.45
C ALA A 68 -7.42 4.09 -10.30
N ASN A 69 -6.40 4.95 -10.35
CA ASN A 69 -5.28 4.97 -9.40
C ASN A 69 -4.62 3.59 -9.20
N ASN A 70 -4.75 2.69 -10.17
CA ASN A 70 -4.24 1.33 -10.09
C ASN A 70 -2.88 1.24 -10.79
N HIS A 71 -1.82 1.33 -10.00
CA HIS A 71 -0.45 1.40 -10.46
C HIS A 71 0.17 0.03 -10.76
N PHE A 72 -0.49 -1.06 -10.36
CA PHE A 72 0.06 -2.41 -10.43
C PHE A 72 -0.79 -3.39 -11.25
N GLY A 73 -1.82 -2.90 -11.95
CA GLY A 73 -2.67 -3.74 -12.77
C GLY A 73 -3.43 -4.81 -11.99
N ILE A 74 -3.79 -4.55 -10.73
CA ILE A 74 -4.47 -5.56 -9.92
C ILE A 74 -5.90 -5.73 -10.40
N LYS A 75 -6.21 -6.95 -10.89
CA LYS A 75 -7.53 -7.35 -11.37
C LYS A 75 -8.51 -7.58 -10.20
N CYS A 76 -9.82 -7.45 -10.48
CA CYS A 76 -10.87 -7.79 -9.52
C CYS A 76 -10.90 -9.29 -9.31
N HIS A 77 -10.43 -9.77 -8.20
CA HIS A 77 -10.69 -11.15 -7.80
C HIS A 77 -12.06 -11.23 -7.10
N LYS A 78 -12.58 -12.45 -6.92
CA LYS A 78 -13.92 -12.73 -6.30
C LYS A 78 -14.13 -12.04 -4.95
N GLU A 79 -13.05 -11.68 -4.27
CA GLU A 79 -13.05 -11.06 -2.96
C GLU A 79 -13.13 -9.53 -3.00
N TRP A 80 -12.94 -8.91 -4.16
CA TRP A 80 -12.96 -7.45 -4.29
C TRP A 80 -14.38 -6.90 -4.11
N SER A 81 -14.53 -5.91 -3.24
CA SER A 81 -15.81 -5.25 -2.95
C SER A 81 -15.73 -3.73 -3.06
N GLY A 82 -14.59 -3.21 -3.55
CA GLY A 82 -14.40 -1.79 -3.84
C GLY A 82 -14.90 -1.40 -5.23
N GLU A 83 -14.62 -0.16 -5.63
CA GLU A 83 -14.91 0.32 -6.98
C GLU A 83 -14.12 -0.45 -8.03
N THR A 84 -14.64 -0.48 -9.25
CA THR A 84 -14.08 -1.23 -10.36
C THR A 84 -13.89 -0.36 -11.59
N PHE A 85 -12.91 -0.72 -12.42
CA PHE A 85 -12.66 -0.13 -13.72
C PHE A 85 -12.53 -1.26 -14.74
N TYR A 86 -13.17 -1.11 -15.89
CA TYR A 86 -13.16 -2.11 -16.95
C TYR A 86 -12.37 -1.62 -18.15
N MET A 87 -11.48 -2.44 -18.66
CA MET A 87 -10.74 -2.18 -19.90
C MET A 87 -10.31 -3.50 -20.56
N ASN A 88 -9.98 -3.45 -21.83
CA ASN A 88 -9.38 -4.58 -22.54
C ASN A 88 -7.90 -4.68 -22.17
N ASP A 89 -7.45 -5.90 -21.83
CA ASP A 89 -6.06 -6.24 -21.55
C ASP A 89 -5.77 -7.61 -22.19
N ASP A 90 -5.49 -8.67 -21.41
CA ASP A 90 -5.35 -10.04 -21.93
C ASP A 90 -6.67 -10.58 -22.50
N GLU A 91 -7.79 -10.15 -21.94
CA GLU A 91 -9.14 -10.47 -22.37
C GLU A 91 -9.96 -9.17 -22.58
N ASP A 92 -11.07 -9.28 -23.31
CA ASP A 92 -12.00 -8.18 -23.49
C ASP A 92 -12.75 -7.86 -22.20
N ASN A 93 -12.85 -6.56 -21.87
CA ASN A 93 -13.63 -6.05 -20.75
C ASN A 93 -13.23 -6.65 -19.38
N GLU A 94 -11.92 -6.76 -19.13
CA GLU A 94 -11.42 -7.23 -17.85
C GLU A 94 -11.68 -6.23 -16.72
N CYS A 95 -11.94 -6.78 -15.53
CA CYS A 95 -12.20 -6.01 -14.33
C CYS A 95 -10.92 -5.72 -13.55
N PHE A 96 -10.62 -4.45 -13.34
CA PHE A 96 -9.52 -3.97 -12.50
C PHE A 96 -10.04 -3.27 -11.25
N ARG A 97 -9.29 -3.36 -10.15
CA ARG A 97 -9.58 -2.62 -8.94
C ARG A 97 -9.41 -1.13 -9.19
N LYS A 98 -10.32 -0.31 -8.67
CA LYS A 98 -10.23 1.14 -8.67
C LYS A 98 -10.07 1.63 -7.24
N TYR A 99 -9.13 2.54 -7.02
CA TYR A 99 -8.79 3.06 -5.71
C TYR A 99 -9.13 4.55 -5.60
N ASP A 100 -9.40 4.99 -4.38
CA ASP A 100 -9.68 6.41 -4.09
C ASP A 100 -8.42 7.28 -4.32
N ASN A 101 -7.24 6.72 -4.05
CA ASN A 101 -5.95 7.38 -4.22
C ASN A 101 -4.84 6.35 -4.53
N VAL A 102 -3.66 6.86 -4.89
CA VAL A 102 -2.52 6.02 -5.28
C VAL A 102 -1.97 5.19 -4.12
N LEU A 103 -1.96 5.75 -2.90
CA LEU A 103 -1.44 5.02 -1.73
C LEU A 103 -2.25 3.75 -1.45
N ASP A 104 -3.57 3.77 -1.68
CA ASP A 104 -4.40 2.57 -1.53
C ASP A 104 -3.99 1.47 -2.52
N SER A 105 -3.56 1.84 -3.74
CA SER A 105 -3.02 0.90 -4.72
C SER A 105 -1.68 0.30 -4.27
N TYR A 106 -0.79 1.11 -3.68
CA TYR A 106 0.49 0.65 -3.13
C TYR A 106 0.29 -0.28 -1.94
N SER A 107 -0.62 0.07 -1.05
CA SER A 107 -0.98 -0.76 0.10
C SER A 107 -1.60 -2.09 -0.31
N ASP A 108 -2.52 -2.06 -1.26
CA ASP A 108 -3.18 -3.28 -1.75
C ASP A 108 -2.21 -4.20 -2.49
N HIS A 109 -1.28 -3.64 -3.30
CA HIS A 109 -0.22 -4.40 -3.94
C HIS A 109 0.69 -5.09 -2.91
N SER A 110 1.16 -4.36 -1.91
CA SER A 110 2.02 -4.91 -0.87
C SER A 110 1.32 -6.00 -0.08
N LEU A 111 0.04 -5.78 0.26
CA LEU A 111 -0.80 -6.78 0.90
C LEU A 111 -1.07 -7.99 -0.01
N PHE A 112 -1.27 -7.79 -1.31
CA PHE A 112 -1.44 -8.85 -2.30
C PHE A 112 -0.24 -9.80 -2.33
N LEU A 113 0.98 -9.26 -2.26
CA LEU A 113 2.19 -10.09 -2.17
C LEU A 113 2.28 -10.76 -0.80
N PHE A 114 2.04 -10.02 0.27
CA PHE A 114 2.21 -10.51 1.63
C PHE A 114 1.20 -11.61 2.01
N SER A 115 -0.04 -11.51 1.56
CA SER A 115 -1.13 -12.40 1.98
C SER A 115 -1.23 -13.72 1.19
N ARG A 116 -0.54 -13.84 0.07
CA ARG A 116 -0.67 -15.00 -0.81
C ARG A 116 0.48 -15.99 -0.65
N SER A 117 0.14 -17.25 -0.36
CA SER A 117 1.10 -18.31 -0.07
C SER A 117 2.17 -18.52 -1.15
N ARG A 118 1.83 -18.29 -2.44
CA ARG A 118 2.78 -18.43 -3.55
C ARG A 118 3.96 -17.48 -3.48
N TYR A 119 3.83 -16.35 -2.74
CA TYR A 119 4.89 -15.36 -2.53
C TYR A 119 5.61 -15.53 -1.18
N ALA A 120 5.22 -16.48 -0.33
CA ALA A 120 5.74 -16.62 1.02
C ALA A 120 7.27 -16.78 1.08
N GLU A 121 7.87 -17.47 0.08
CA GLU A 121 9.31 -17.65 -0.01
C GLU A 121 10.06 -16.31 -0.16
N LEU A 122 9.46 -15.28 -0.78
CA LEU A 122 10.09 -13.98 -0.95
C LEU A 122 10.38 -13.30 0.39
N PHE A 123 9.50 -13.48 1.37
CA PHE A 123 9.63 -12.88 2.70
C PHE A 123 10.67 -13.56 3.60
N GLN A 124 11.34 -14.63 3.10
CA GLN A 124 12.51 -15.23 3.72
C GLN A 124 13.83 -14.61 3.21
N LEU A 125 13.78 -13.88 2.10
CA LEU A 125 14.93 -13.20 1.53
C LEU A 125 15.28 -11.95 2.36
N PRO A 126 16.59 -11.58 2.43
CA PRO A 126 16.98 -10.28 2.97
C PRO A 126 16.29 -9.14 2.23
N ILE A 127 15.94 -8.07 2.94
CA ILE A 127 15.26 -6.90 2.35
C ILE A 127 16.08 -6.24 1.24
N ASN A 128 17.41 -6.40 1.28
CA ASN A 128 18.35 -5.85 0.30
C ASN A 128 18.64 -6.81 -0.86
N ASP A 129 18.14 -8.03 -0.83
CA ASP A 129 18.30 -9.00 -1.93
C ASP A 129 17.25 -8.76 -3.03
N TYR A 130 17.30 -7.57 -3.65
CA TYR A 130 16.35 -7.23 -4.70
C TYR A 130 16.42 -8.16 -5.91
N LYS A 131 17.59 -8.75 -6.23
CA LYS A 131 17.72 -9.72 -7.33
C LYS A 131 16.97 -11.00 -7.01
N GLY A 132 17.14 -11.52 -5.80
CA GLY A 132 16.37 -12.68 -5.31
C GLY A 132 14.86 -12.42 -5.34
N TRP A 133 14.45 -11.20 -4.97
CA TRP A 133 13.04 -10.78 -5.06
C TRP A 133 12.53 -10.76 -6.51
N CYS A 134 13.28 -10.19 -7.46
CA CYS A 134 12.87 -10.13 -8.86
C CYS A 134 12.67 -11.52 -9.47
N TYR A 135 13.64 -12.42 -9.30
CA TYR A 135 13.52 -13.79 -9.78
C TYR A 135 12.45 -14.59 -9.02
N GLY A 136 12.32 -14.37 -7.74
CA GLY A 136 11.29 -15.00 -6.91
C GLY A 136 9.87 -14.58 -7.31
N LEU A 137 9.62 -13.32 -7.65
CA LEU A 137 8.35 -12.84 -8.20
C LEU A 137 7.99 -13.58 -9.49
N LYS A 138 8.95 -13.73 -10.41
CA LYS A 138 8.76 -14.49 -11.65
C LYS A 138 8.47 -15.96 -11.37
N LYS A 139 9.25 -16.60 -10.50
CA LYS A 139 9.04 -18.00 -10.07
C LYS A 139 7.64 -18.20 -9.47
N ALA A 140 7.17 -17.23 -8.68
CA ALA A 140 5.85 -17.25 -8.06
C ALA A 140 4.70 -16.92 -9.03
N GLY A 141 5.00 -16.62 -10.30
CA GLY A 141 4.00 -16.36 -11.33
C GLY A 141 3.35 -14.98 -11.21
N TYR A 142 4.11 -13.95 -10.79
CA TYR A 142 3.62 -12.58 -10.77
C TYR A 142 3.38 -12.05 -12.20
N ALA A 143 4.30 -12.34 -13.12
CA ALA A 143 4.20 -11.96 -14.52
C ALA A 143 4.52 -13.13 -15.45
N THR A 144 3.94 -13.13 -16.65
CA THR A 144 4.18 -14.13 -17.68
C THR A 144 5.45 -13.86 -18.51
N ASP A 145 5.84 -12.59 -18.66
CA ASP A 145 7.06 -12.18 -19.40
C ASP A 145 8.31 -12.87 -18.84
N PRO A 146 9.05 -13.65 -19.66
CA PRO A 146 10.28 -14.32 -19.21
C PRO A 146 11.38 -13.34 -18.80
N ARG A 147 11.39 -12.11 -19.31
CA ARG A 147 12.36 -11.04 -18.99
C ARG A 147 11.92 -10.12 -17.87
N TYR A 148 10.84 -10.46 -17.17
CA TYR A 148 10.33 -9.63 -16.08
C TYR A 148 11.37 -9.32 -15.00
N PRO A 149 12.15 -10.32 -14.49
CA PRO A 149 13.18 -10.04 -13.50
C PRO A 149 14.24 -9.05 -14.00
N GLU A 150 14.74 -9.25 -15.23
CA GLU A 150 15.79 -8.41 -15.82
C GLU A 150 15.28 -6.96 -16.00
N ARG A 151 14.03 -6.79 -16.42
CA ARG A 151 13.42 -5.45 -16.55
C ARG A 151 13.31 -4.73 -15.20
N LEU A 152 12.94 -5.43 -14.14
CA LEU A 152 12.91 -4.87 -12.79
C LEU A 152 14.32 -4.52 -12.31
N ILE A 153 15.29 -5.43 -12.47
CA ILE A 153 16.68 -5.21 -12.09
C ILE A 153 17.26 -4.00 -12.82
N GLU A 154 17.01 -3.88 -14.14
CA GLU A 154 17.44 -2.74 -14.93
C GLU A 154 16.91 -1.41 -14.40
N LEU A 155 15.62 -1.33 -14.04
CA LEU A 155 15.02 -0.15 -13.43
C LEU A 155 15.66 0.16 -12.07
N ILE A 156 15.80 -0.86 -11.21
CA ILE A 156 16.37 -0.69 -9.88
C ILE A 156 17.81 -0.17 -9.96
N GLU A 157 18.65 -0.76 -10.82
CA GLU A 157 20.05 -0.39 -10.96
C GLU A 157 20.23 0.98 -11.66
N ARG A 158 19.45 1.24 -12.72
CA ARG A 158 19.49 2.50 -13.47
C ARG A 158 19.16 3.71 -12.61
N TYR A 159 18.15 3.61 -11.76
CA TYR A 159 17.68 4.71 -10.91
C TYR A 159 18.17 4.58 -9.46
N LYS A 160 19.05 3.62 -9.15
CA LYS A 160 19.60 3.36 -7.81
C LYS A 160 18.50 3.18 -6.75
N LEU A 161 17.41 2.52 -7.12
CA LEU A 161 16.27 2.36 -6.22
C LEU A 161 16.60 1.46 -5.02
N GLN A 162 17.61 0.58 -5.11
CA GLN A 162 18.08 -0.24 -3.99
C GLN A 162 18.51 0.58 -2.77
N ASP A 163 18.92 1.84 -2.98
CA ASP A 163 19.30 2.73 -1.90
C ASP A 163 18.10 3.09 -0.99
N LEU A 164 16.88 2.96 -1.50
CA LEU A 164 15.64 3.14 -0.72
C LEU A 164 15.42 2.05 0.34
N ASN A 165 16.06 0.89 0.20
CA ASN A 165 15.96 -0.20 1.17
C ASN A 165 16.90 0.00 2.37
N THR A 166 17.94 0.84 2.22
CA THR A 166 18.98 1.08 3.21
C THR A 166 18.71 2.32 4.04
N ILE A 167 17.51 2.48 4.56
CA ILE A 167 17.28 3.61 5.45
C ILE A 167 17.86 3.26 6.83
N GLU A 168 19.16 3.49 6.96
CA GLU A 168 19.70 4.00 8.21
C GLU A 168 19.03 5.34 8.47
N SER A 169 18.37 5.44 9.64
CA SER A 169 17.81 6.65 10.21
C SER A 169 18.36 7.94 9.59
N THR A 170 17.52 8.64 8.82
CA THR A 170 17.57 10.06 8.47
C THR A 170 18.86 10.62 7.87
N PRO A 171 18.78 11.21 6.66
CA PRO A 171 19.67 12.32 6.34
C PRO A 171 19.38 13.43 7.37
N LYS A 172 20.39 13.83 8.13
CA LYS A 172 20.37 15.11 8.82
C LYS A 172 20.21 16.19 7.76
N GLN A 173 18.97 16.52 7.41
CA GLN A 173 18.71 17.78 6.77
C GLN A 173 19.05 18.84 7.80
N ASN A 174 20.07 19.64 7.48
CA ASN A 174 20.37 20.87 8.19
C ASN A 174 19.15 21.77 8.11
N PHE A 175 18.26 21.68 9.07
CA PHE A 175 17.21 22.67 9.29
C PHE A 175 17.88 23.91 9.87
N PRO A 176 17.63 25.12 9.33
CA PRO A 176 18.09 26.35 9.97
C PRO A 176 17.50 26.42 11.38
N SER A 177 18.39 26.80 12.31
CA SER A 177 18.13 26.94 13.73
C SER A 177 16.81 27.66 14.07
N ASN A 178 16.10 27.03 14.98
CA ASN A 178 15.14 27.58 15.94
C ASN A 178 14.82 29.07 15.79
N ASP A 179 13.64 29.41 15.28
CA ASP A 179 12.73 30.42 15.85
C ASP A 179 11.46 30.68 15.01
N ILE A 180 11.25 29.95 13.89
CA ILE A 180 10.06 30.18 13.02
C ILE A 180 9.06 28.99 13.02
N ILE A 181 9.34 27.87 13.71
CA ILE A 181 8.50 26.64 13.67
C ILE A 181 7.62 26.53 14.93
N LYS A 182 7.00 27.61 15.36
CA LYS A 182 5.93 27.52 16.37
C LYS A 182 4.52 27.73 15.80
N SER A 183 4.34 27.81 14.48
CA SER A 183 3.04 28.08 13.87
C SER A 183 2.60 27.14 12.74
N GLU A 184 3.38 26.13 12.38
CA GLU A 184 2.88 25.05 11.53
C GLU A 184 2.72 23.79 12.38
N MET A 185 1.52 23.58 12.90
CA MET A 185 1.05 22.27 13.32
C MET A 185 1.20 21.38 12.08
N ALA A 186 2.28 20.59 12.02
CA ALA A 186 2.50 19.63 10.94
C ALA A 186 1.28 18.70 10.93
N ILE A 187 0.38 18.91 9.97
CA ILE A 187 -0.80 18.09 9.76
C ILE A 187 -0.27 16.66 9.61
N ARG A 188 -0.62 15.81 10.59
CA ARG A 188 -0.23 14.39 10.56
C ARG A 188 -0.93 13.74 9.37
N GLU A 189 -0.16 13.07 8.51
CA GLU A 189 -0.71 12.33 7.38
C GLU A 189 -1.61 11.19 7.88
N VAL A 190 -2.82 11.13 7.34
CA VAL A 190 -3.84 10.12 7.66
C VAL A 190 -4.06 9.26 6.44
N TYR A 191 -3.90 7.96 6.62
CA TYR A 191 -4.07 6.94 5.59
C TYR A 191 -5.36 6.16 5.82
N ARG A 192 -5.81 5.42 4.80
CA ARG A 192 -6.94 4.49 4.91
C ARG A 192 -6.53 3.08 4.48
N PHE A 193 -7.00 2.10 5.23
CA PHE A 193 -6.93 0.69 4.87
C PHE A 193 -8.13 -0.05 5.44
N ASN A 194 -8.73 -0.97 4.69
CA ASN A 194 -9.97 -1.65 5.05
C ASN A 194 -11.07 -0.67 5.50
N HIS A 195 -11.17 0.49 4.82
CA HIS A 195 -12.07 1.61 5.15
C HIS A 195 -11.90 2.15 6.59
N ILE A 196 -10.68 2.10 7.14
CA ILE A 196 -10.34 2.59 8.46
C ILE A 196 -9.16 3.56 8.35
N ARG A 197 -9.27 4.70 9.01
CA ARG A 197 -8.16 5.66 9.08
C ARG A 197 -7.08 5.15 10.03
N PHE A 198 -5.83 5.37 9.63
CA PHE A 198 -4.66 5.09 10.46
C PHE A 198 -3.57 6.13 10.21
N VAL A 199 -2.59 6.16 11.10
CA VAL A 199 -1.38 6.96 10.98
C VAL A 199 -0.16 6.06 11.18
N ILE A 200 0.99 6.53 10.68
CA ILE A 200 2.28 5.92 10.95
C ILE A 200 2.94 6.69 12.08
N ALA A 201 3.40 5.97 13.09
CA ALA A 201 4.12 6.55 14.22
C ALA A 201 5.46 7.14 13.75
N LYS A 202 5.70 8.41 14.09
CA LYS A 202 6.93 9.15 13.80
C LYS A 202 7.90 9.06 14.98
N GLU A 203 9.13 9.49 14.75
CA GLU A 203 10.08 9.68 15.83
C GLU A 203 9.53 10.63 16.90
N ASN A 204 9.77 10.33 18.16
CA ASN A 204 9.23 11.08 19.32
C ASN A 204 7.70 11.08 19.47
N ASP A 205 6.99 10.18 18.79
CA ASP A 205 5.58 9.96 19.05
C ASP A 205 5.35 9.16 20.34
N SER A 206 4.18 9.36 20.91
CA SER A 206 3.62 8.51 21.98
C SER A 206 2.16 8.21 21.65
N PHE A 207 1.62 7.14 22.21
CA PHE A 207 0.18 6.86 22.06
C PHE A 207 -0.68 8.02 22.55
N TYR A 208 -0.25 8.71 23.61
CA TYR A 208 -0.94 9.89 24.13
C TYR A 208 -0.95 11.02 23.11
N LYS A 209 0.20 11.33 22.48
CA LYS A 209 0.30 12.37 21.47
C LYS A 209 -0.58 12.06 20.26
N ILE A 210 -0.55 10.80 19.76
CA ILE A 210 -1.40 10.38 18.64
C ILE A 210 -2.89 10.48 19.03
N ALA A 211 -3.28 10.02 20.22
CA ALA A 211 -4.66 10.13 20.69
C ALA A 211 -5.10 11.60 20.73
N HIS A 212 -4.30 12.48 21.31
CA HIS A 212 -4.56 13.91 21.40
C HIS A 212 -4.70 14.58 20.00
N ASP A 213 -3.81 14.25 19.04
CA ASP A 213 -3.84 14.80 17.67
C ASP A 213 -5.18 14.50 16.95
N PHE A 214 -5.88 13.43 17.35
CA PHE A 214 -7.15 12.98 16.74
C PHE A 214 -8.35 13.09 17.67
N ASN A 215 -8.22 13.81 18.77
CA ASN A 215 -9.28 14.01 19.77
C ASN A 215 -9.87 12.67 20.25
N LEU A 216 -8.99 11.71 20.54
CA LEU A 216 -9.32 10.41 21.09
C LEU A 216 -8.80 10.31 22.53
N GLU A 217 -9.52 9.59 23.39
CA GLU A 217 -8.99 9.17 24.67
C GLU A 217 -7.89 8.10 24.44
N LEU A 218 -6.85 8.11 25.28
CA LEU A 218 -5.76 7.14 25.17
C LEU A 218 -6.26 5.69 25.19
N ASP A 219 -7.16 5.36 26.11
CA ASP A 219 -7.72 4.01 26.23
C ASP A 219 -8.50 3.61 24.97
N GLN A 220 -9.15 4.57 24.31
CA GLN A 220 -9.85 4.36 23.04
C GLN A 220 -8.88 4.06 21.90
N LEU A 221 -7.77 4.80 21.79
CA LEU A 221 -6.73 4.54 20.81
C LEU A 221 -6.12 3.15 21.00
N LEU A 222 -5.82 2.78 22.25
CA LEU A 222 -5.27 1.47 22.59
C LEU A 222 -6.26 0.34 22.24
N GLU A 223 -7.56 0.50 22.57
CA GLU A 223 -8.61 -0.46 22.18
C GLU A 223 -8.69 -0.65 20.65
N TYR A 224 -8.60 0.43 19.89
CA TYR A 224 -8.66 0.35 18.42
C TYR A 224 -7.52 -0.48 17.81
N ASN A 225 -6.39 -0.56 18.53
CA ASN A 225 -5.17 -1.24 18.10
C ASN A 225 -4.92 -2.58 18.80
N ASP A 226 -5.83 -3.04 19.67
CA ASP A 226 -5.64 -4.22 20.55
C ASP A 226 -4.32 -4.11 21.37
N LEU A 227 -4.03 -2.90 21.89
CA LEU A 227 -2.84 -2.56 22.67
C LEU A 227 -3.18 -2.42 24.15
N GLU A 228 -2.16 -2.64 25.00
CA GLU A 228 -2.20 -2.40 26.42
C GLU A 228 -1.39 -1.14 26.80
N LYS A 229 -1.63 -0.57 27.98
CA LYS A 229 -0.89 0.61 28.48
C LYS A 229 0.62 0.37 28.64
N THR A 230 1.00 -0.88 28.76
CA THR A 230 2.41 -1.33 28.89
C THR A 230 3.11 -1.50 27.56
N ASP A 231 2.36 -1.55 26.43
CA ASP A 231 2.94 -1.65 25.11
C ASP A 231 3.76 -0.39 24.77
N LYS A 232 4.85 -0.58 24.06
CA LYS A 232 5.71 0.53 23.60
C LYS A 232 5.43 0.83 22.13
N LEU A 233 5.22 2.11 21.83
CA LEU A 233 5.10 2.58 20.43
C LEU A 233 6.46 2.49 19.76
N GLN A 234 6.47 1.95 18.54
CA GLN A 234 7.67 1.86 17.72
C GLN A 234 7.56 2.83 16.53
N TYR A 235 8.71 3.40 16.14
CA TYR A 235 8.81 4.16 14.88
C TYR A 235 8.32 3.31 13.70
N GLY A 236 7.55 3.92 12.80
CA GLY A 236 6.98 3.21 11.64
C GLY A 236 5.78 2.32 11.97
N GLN A 237 5.34 2.23 13.22
CA GLN A 237 4.19 1.41 13.59
C GLN A 237 2.88 2.01 13.04
N LYS A 238 2.06 1.16 12.39
CA LYS A 238 0.70 1.51 11.96
C LYS A 238 -0.21 1.61 13.18
N ILE A 239 -0.85 2.76 13.37
CA ILE A 239 -1.79 3.03 14.47
C ILE A 239 -3.14 3.45 13.92
N TYR A 240 -4.14 2.61 14.08
CA TYR A 240 -5.50 2.91 13.69
C TYR A 240 -6.10 3.98 14.62
N ILE A 241 -6.67 5.02 14.02
CA ILE A 241 -7.39 6.09 14.72
C ILE A 241 -8.91 5.91 14.64
N GLU A 242 -9.33 4.78 14.11
CA GLU A 242 -10.72 4.30 14.09
C GLU A 242 -10.76 2.81 14.46
N LYS A 243 -11.93 2.37 14.91
CA LYS A 243 -12.13 0.97 15.33
C LYS A 243 -11.98 0.00 14.17
N LYS A 244 -11.09 -0.99 14.29
CA LYS A 244 -10.89 -2.04 13.28
C LYS A 244 -12.20 -2.75 12.91
N ARG A 245 -12.27 -3.28 11.70
CA ARG A 245 -13.49 -3.89 11.16
C ARG A 245 -13.70 -5.31 11.71
N ARG A 246 -14.89 -5.83 11.47
CA ARG A 246 -15.26 -7.23 11.82
C ARG A 246 -14.80 -8.23 10.75
N LYS A 247 -14.46 -7.75 9.54
CA LYS A 247 -13.99 -8.52 8.39
C LYS A 247 -12.83 -7.75 7.75
N ALA A 248 -11.86 -8.47 7.22
CA ALA A 248 -10.80 -7.90 6.39
C ALA A 248 -11.26 -7.77 4.93
N LEU A 249 -10.44 -7.12 4.09
CA LEU A 249 -10.62 -7.10 2.64
C LEU A 249 -10.37 -8.49 2.06
N GLU A 250 -9.29 -9.15 2.51
CA GLU A 250 -8.93 -10.50 2.07
C GLU A 250 -9.75 -11.58 2.78
N PRO A 251 -10.06 -12.71 2.11
CA PRO A 251 -10.85 -13.79 2.68
C PRO A 251 -10.08 -14.61 3.71
N TYR A 252 -8.76 -14.77 3.53
CA TYR A 252 -7.87 -15.53 4.40
C TYR A 252 -6.46 -14.94 4.40
N HIS A 253 -5.65 -15.38 5.36
CA HIS A 253 -4.23 -15.07 5.51
C HIS A 253 -3.46 -16.37 5.76
N VAL A 254 -2.31 -16.54 5.10
CA VAL A 254 -1.40 -17.66 5.34
C VAL A 254 -0.29 -17.17 6.28
N VAL A 255 -0.22 -17.77 7.46
CA VAL A 255 0.69 -17.37 8.54
C VAL A 255 2.14 -17.46 8.10
N GLN A 256 2.87 -16.37 8.28
CA GLN A 256 4.30 -16.26 7.99
C GLN A 256 5.14 -16.43 9.27
N LYS A 257 6.47 -16.56 9.09
CA LYS A 257 7.40 -16.65 10.21
C LYS A 257 7.30 -15.42 11.13
N ASN A 258 7.29 -15.65 12.43
CA ASN A 258 7.22 -14.63 13.49
C ASN A 258 5.89 -13.86 13.56
N GLU A 259 4.85 -14.25 12.84
CA GLU A 259 3.55 -13.63 12.97
C GLU A 259 2.78 -14.12 14.18
N THR A 260 1.96 -13.23 14.71
CA THR A 260 1.02 -13.46 15.80
C THR A 260 -0.38 -13.07 15.38
N LEU A 261 -1.38 -13.56 16.09
CA LEU A 261 -2.77 -13.12 15.87
C LEU A 261 -2.91 -11.60 15.98
N LYS A 262 -2.14 -10.95 16.87
CA LYS A 262 -2.13 -9.49 17.06
C LYS A 262 -1.54 -8.79 15.83
N SER A 263 -0.40 -9.26 15.31
CA SER A 263 0.22 -8.67 14.11
C SER A 263 -0.65 -8.85 12.87
N ILE A 264 -1.28 -10.01 12.68
CA ILE A 264 -2.19 -10.28 11.56
C ILE A 264 -3.48 -9.44 11.68
N SER A 265 -4.02 -9.28 12.91
CA SER A 265 -5.13 -8.38 13.19
C SER A 265 -4.80 -6.94 12.77
N GLN A 266 -3.60 -6.47 13.11
CA GLN A 266 -3.14 -5.13 12.82
C GLN A 266 -2.88 -4.94 11.32
N LEU A 267 -2.29 -5.93 10.67
CA LEU A 267 -2.04 -5.94 9.23
C LEU A 267 -3.33 -5.75 8.43
N HIS A 268 -4.34 -6.56 8.71
CA HIS A 268 -5.59 -6.62 7.95
C HIS A 268 -6.69 -5.66 8.45
N GLY A 269 -6.43 -4.85 9.47
CA GLY A 269 -7.44 -3.94 10.03
C GLY A 269 -8.69 -4.68 10.54
N ILE A 270 -8.54 -5.93 10.99
CA ILE A 270 -9.60 -6.73 11.57
C ILE A 270 -9.44 -6.78 13.10
N ARG A 271 -10.52 -6.64 13.87
CA ARG A 271 -10.47 -6.78 15.34
C ARG A 271 -9.90 -8.13 15.74
N LEU A 272 -8.93 -8.16 16.66
CA LEU A 272 -8.32 -9.39 17.15
C LEU A 272 -9.37 -10.40 17.64
N SER A 273 -10.36 -9.93 18.39
CA SER A 273 -11.47 -10.75 18.88
C SER A 273 -12.28 -11.41 17.75
N MET A 274 -12.43 -10.72 16.62
CA MET A 274 -13.14 -11.24 15.44
C MET A 274 -12.30 -12.23 14.65
N LEU A 275 -10.98 -11.96 14.52
CA LEU A 275 -10.02 -12.89 13.93
C LEU A 275 -10.01 -14.21 14.72
N CYS A 276 -9.88 -14.13 16.04
CA CYS A 276 -9.90 -15.29 16.94
C CYS A 276 -11.22 -16.06 16.80
N LYS A 277 -12.37 -15.38 16.88
CA LYS A 277 -13.70 -16.00 16.77
C LYS A 277 -13.90 -16.73 15.45
N LYS A 278 -13.40 -16.18 14.33
CA LYS A 278 -13.53 -16.79 13.00
C LYS A 278 -12.74 -18.08 12.89
N ASN A 279 -11.61 -18.17 13.58
CA ASN A 279 -10.67 -19.27 13.51
C ASN A 279 -10.76 -20.24 14.69
N LYS A 280 -11.67 -20.01 15.65
CA LYS A 280 -11.80 -20.79 16.89
C LYS A 280 -10.49 -20.80 17.70
N LEU A 281 -9.83 -19.65 17.76
CA LEU A 281 -8.58 -19.41 18.48
C LEU A 281 -8.78 -18.43 19.64
N LYS A 282 -7.82 -18.42 20.57
CA LYS A 282 -7.69 -17.42 21.65
C LYS A 282 -6.57 -16.42 21.29
N PRO A 283 -6.59 -15.19 21.81
CA PRO A 283 -5.59 -14.15 21.47
C PRO A 283 -4.12 -14.55 21.67
N GLY A 284 -3.82 -15.46 22.60
CA GLY A 284 -2.46 -15.94 22.92
C GLY A 284 -2.05 -17.23 22.20
N ASP A 285 -2.90 -17.81 21.38
CA ASP A 285 -2.60 -19.07 20.70
C ASP A 285 -1.41 -18.91 19.75
N LYS A 286 -0.52 -19.90 19.76
CA LYS A 286 0.62 -19.96 18.84
C LYS A 286 0.19 -20.41 17.48
N LEU A 287 0.65 -19.71 16.46
CA LEU A 287 0.43 -20.02 15.06
C LEU A 287 1.62 -20.80 14.49
N LYS A 288 1.35 -21.66 13.50
CA LYS A 288 2.40 -22.33 12.72
C LYS A 288 2.49 -21.67 11.34
N VAL A 289 3.70 -21.54 10.82
CA VAL A 289 3.93 -21.09 9.45
C VAL A 289 3.16 -21.99 8.49
N GLY A 290 2.41 -21.39 7.57
CA GLY A 290 1.53 -22.09 6.63
C GLY A 290 0.10 -22.29 7.13
N ASP A 291 -0.23 -22.02 8.40
CA ASP A 291 -1.62 -22.05 8.86
C ASP A 291 -2.46 -21.05 8.07
N VAL A 292 -3.68 -21.45 7.70
CA VAL A 292 -4.64 -20.57 7.01
C VAL A 292 -5.63 -19.99 8.01
N LEU A 293 -5.61 -18.67 8.16
CA LEU A 293 -6.56 -17.92 9.00
C LEU A 293 -7.65 -17.29 8.15
N TYR A 294 -8.89 -17.54 8.52
CA TYR A 294 -10.07 -16.99 7.86
C TYR A 294 -10.36 -15.57 8.38
N LEU A 295 -10.42 -14.59 7.46
CA LEU A 295 -10.56 -13.18 7.79
C LEU A 295 -11.99 -12.66 7.56
N ARG A 296 -12.77 -13.27 6.67
CA ARG A 296 -14.15 -12.86 6.34
C ARG A 296 -15.20 -13.84 6.85
N GLN A 297 -15.02 -15.12 6.58
CA GLN A 297 -15.93 -16.18 6.96
C GLN A 297 -15.46 -16.89 8.24
N LYS A 298 -16.29 -17.72 8.83
CA LYS A 298 -15.87 -18.64 9.89
C LYS A 298 -15.16 -19.85 9.25
N LYS A 299 -14.17 -20.39 9.95
CA LYS A 299 -13.54 -21.66 9.59
C LYS A 299 -14.60 -22.77 9.72
N ASN A 300 -15.05 -23.31 8.58
CA ASN A 300 -15.88 -24.51 8.59
C ASN A 300 -14.96 -25.69 8.88
N LEU A 301 -15.16 -26.37 10.00
CA LEU A 301 -14.54 -27.69 10.19
C LEU A 301 -15.39 -28.68 9.38
N PRO A 302 -14.76 -29.65 8.69
CA PRO A 302 -15.51 -30.82 8.22
C PRO A 302 -16.16 -31.47 9.44
N SER A 303 -17.44 -31.74 9.32
CA SER A 303 -18.23 -32.50 10.30
C SER A 303 -17.69 -33.89 10.46
#